data_aad5c6f0200aa1064f5f3e78966f5b27
#
_entry.id   aad5c6f0200aa1064f5f3e78966f5b27
#
_cell.length_a   1.000
_cell.length_b   1.000
_cell.length_c   1.000
_cell.angle_alpha   90.00
_cell.angle_beta   90.00
_cell.angle_gamma   90.00
#
_symmetry.space_group_name_H-M   'P 1'
#
loop_
_entity.id
_entity.type
_entity.pdbx_description
1 polymer ?
#
loop_
_entity_poly.entity_id
_entity_poly.type
_entity_poly.pdbx_seq_one_letter_code
_entity_poly.pdbx_strand_id
1 'polypeptide(L)'
;MIENTHKAERRLFSIGHSNHPLGKFLGLLKMHGIEILVDARSYPYSKYAPHFASSSLSEAVAEVGAKYLFMGDELGGRPQEDEFYDDEGHVLYSRLSQSQNFLEGIQRLEEEMKGHCVA
;
A
#
# COMPACT_ATOMS: atom_id res chain seq x y z
N MET A 1 -11.20 2.40 -8.91
CA MET A 1 -9.81 1.93 -8.88
C MET A 1 -8.88 2.85 -8.12
N ILE A 2 -8.97 4.14 -8.30
CA ILE A 2 -8.27 5.10 -7.44
C ILE A 2 -9.24 6.09 -6.84
N GLU A 3 -9.15 6.32 -5.53
CA GLU A 3 -10.05 7.17 -4.78
C GLU A 3 -9.26 8.10 -3.86
N ASN A 4 -9.74 9.35 -3.75
CA ASN A 4 -9.22 10.28 -2.77
C ASN A 4 -9.93 10.05 -1.43
N THR A 5 -9.22 9.53 -0.45
CA THR A 5 -9.75 9.23 0.88
C THR A 5 -9.67 10.43 1.84
N HIS A 6 -9.10 11.54 1.38
CA HIS A 6 -8.98 12.79 2.13
C HIS A 6 -9.38 13.97 1.27
N LYS A 7 -10.25 14.82 1.82
CA LYS A 7 -10.79 15.98 1.09
C LYS A 7 -10.08 17.30 1.41
N ALA A 8 -9.20 17.32 2.40
CA ALA A 8 -8.54 18.55 2.84
C ALA A 8 -7.14 18.67 2.23
N GLU A 9 -6.25 19.38 2.89
CA GLU A 9 -4.88 19.65 2.44
C GLU A 9 -4.04 18.40 2.22
N ARG A 10 -4.34 17.34 2.95
CA ARG A 10 -3.66 16.06 2.81
C ARG A 10 -4.29 15.26 1.69
N ARG A 11 -3.46 14.69 0.83
CA ARG A 11 -3.93 13.87 -0.27
C ARG A 11 -3.49 12.44 -0.09
N LEU A 12 -4.43 11.60 0.23
CA LEU A 12 -4.24 10.16 0.28
C LEU A 12 -5.23 9.51 -0.68
N PHE A 13 -4.71 8.71 -1.59
CA PHE A 13 -5.52 7.94 -2.52
C PHE A 13 -5.38 6.45 -2.21
N SER A 14 -6.35 5.66 -2.58
CA SER A 14 -6.22 4.21 -2.63
C SER A 14 -6.19 3.77 -4.08
N ILE A 15 -5.42 2.73 -4.37
CA ILE A 15 -5.31 2.19 -5.72
C ILE A 15 -5.18 0.67 -5.65
N GLY A 16 -5.92 -0.02 -6.53
CA GLY A 16 -5.80 -1.44 -6.71
C GLY A 16 -5.19 -1.76 -8.06
N HIS A 17 -4.33 -2.78 -8.10
CA HIS A 17 -3.75 -3.21 -9.38
C HIS A 17 -4.68 -4.14 -10.14
N SER A 18 -5.42 -5.01 -9.42
CA SER A 18 -6.33 -5.98 -10.02
C SER A 18 -5.67 -6.70 -11.20
N ASN A 19 -6.35 -6.84 -12.34
CA ASN A 19 -5.81 -7.44 -13.56
C ASN A 19 -5.43 -6.39 -14.61
N HIS A 20 -5.23 -5.15 -14.20
CA HIS A 20 -4.89 -4.09 -15.14
C HIS A 20 -3.46 -4.21 -15.63
N PRO A 21 -3.19 -3.79 -16.89
CA PRO A 21 -1.82 -3.67 -17.35
C PRO A 21 -1.03 -2.67 -16.50
N LEU A 22 0.25 -2.94 -16.33
CA LEU A 22 1.14 -2.07 -15.56
C LEU A 22 1.11 -0.63 -16.07
N GLY A 23 1.11 -0.44 -17.39
CA GLY A 23 1.06 0.90 -17.98
C GLY A 23 -0.16 1.70 -17.56
N LYS A 24 -1.32 1.05 -17.45
CA LYS A 24 -2.54 1.71 -16.99
C LYS A 24 -2.43 2.12 -15.52
N PHE A 25 -1.86 1.25 -14.70
CA PHE A 25 -1.61 1.53 -13.29
C PHE A 25 -0.68 2.74 -13.13
N LEU A 26 0.44 2.75 -13.84
CA LEU A 26 1.40 3.85 -13.82
C LEU A 26 0.79 5.15 -14.35
N GLY A 27 -0.06 5.04 -15.34
CA GLY A 27 -0.79 6.18 -15.89
C GLY A 27 -1.69 6.84 -14.87
N LEU A 28 -2.34 6.04 -14.03
CA LEU A 28 -3.18 6.57 -12.94
C LEU A 28 -2.33 7.29 -11.89
N LEU A 29 -1.18 6.76 -11.54
CA LEU A 29 -0.28 7.42 -10.62
C LEU A 29 0.14 8.80 -11.14
N LYS A 30 0.49 8.86 -12.42
CA LYS A 30 0.87 10.10 -13.07
C LYS A 30 -0.29 11.10 -13.14
N MET A 31 -1.47 10.62 -13.53
CA MET A 31 -2.67 11.45 -13.65
C MET A 31 -3.02 12.16 -12.37
N HIS A 32 -2.86 11.48 -11.23
CA HIS A 32 -3.21 12.00 -9.91
C HIS A 32 -2.03 12.64 -9.18
N GLY A 33 -0.88 12.76 -9.82
CA GLY A 33 0.30 13.40 -9.24
C GLY A 33 0.86 12.67 -8.03
N ILE A 34 0.78 11.34 -8.03
CA ILE A 34 1.25 10.53 -6.90
C ILE A 34 2.77 10.61 -6.81
N GLU A 35 3.26 10.98 -5.66
CA GLU A 35 4.69 11.12 -5.38
C GLU A 35 5.26 9.92 -4.64
N ILE A 36 4.43 9.27 -3.80
CA ILE A 36 4.82 8.08 -3.05
C ILE A 36 3.75 7.01 -3.22
N LEU A 37 4.15 5.84 -3.68
CA LEU A 37 3.29 4.66 -3.70
C LEU A 37 3.61 3.79 -2.49
N VAL A 38 2.65 3.64 -1.60
CA VAL A 38 2.76 2.78 -0.43
C VAL A 38 2.19 1.41 -0.78
N ASP A 39 3.02 0.38 -0.65
CA ASP A 39 2.59 -1.00 -0.87
C ASP A 39 2.23 -1.61 0.49
N ALA A 40 0.93 -1.75 0.73
CA ALA A 40 0.39 -2.28 1.98
C ALA A 40 0.18 -3.79 1.97
N ARG A 41 0.60 -4.48 0.91
CA ARG A 41 0.39 -5.93 0.80
C ARG A 41 1.37 -6.68 1.68
N SER A 42 0.87 -7.61 2.50
CA SER A 42 1.73 -8.45 3.34
C SER A 42 2.73 -9.26 2.51
N TYR A 43 2.26 -9.79 1.37
CA TYR A 43 3.05 -10.62 0.47
C TYR A 43 2.93 -10.04 -0.94
N PRO A 44 3.83 -9.11 -1.32
CA PRO A 44 3.72 -8.41 -2.61
C PRO A 44 4.27 -9.24 -3.77
N TYR A 45 3.75 -10.45 -3.90
CA TYR A 45 4.13 -11.39 -4.95
C TYR A 45 2.88 -12.06 -5.51
N SER A 46 2.83 -12.25 -6.81
CA SER A 46 1.77 -13.01 -7.44
C SER A 46 2.29 -13.63 -8.73
N LYS A 47 2.10 -14.93 -8.88
CA LYS A 47 2.41 -15.61 -10.13
C LYS A 47 1.46 -15.21 -11.26
N TYR A 48 0.29 -14.66 -10.91
CA TYR A 48 -0.71 -14.23 -11.89
C TYR A 48 -0.46 -12.80 -12.37
N ALA A 49 0.28 -11.99 -11.60
CA ALA A 49 0.59 -10.63 -11.96
C ALA A 49 2.03 -10.30 -11.54
N PRO A 50 3.04 -10.96 -12.15
CA PRO A 50 4.43 -10.79 -11.73
C PRO A 50 4.96 -9.37 -11.92
N HIS A 51 4.38 -8.60 -12.84
CA HIS A 51 4.76 -7.22 -13.07
C HIS A 51 4.37 -6.28 -11.90
N PHE A 52 3.51 -6.74 -11.00
CA PHE A 52 3.18 -6.05 -9.76
C PHE A 52 3.92 -6.59 -8.54
N ALA A 53 4.85 -7.53 -8.71
CA ALA A 53 5.72 -7.96 -7.62
C ALA A 53 6.56 -6.78 -7.14
N SER A 54 6.92 -6.78 -5.85
CA SER A 54 7.56 -5.61 -5.22
C SER A 54 8.78 -5.09 -5.96
N SER A 55 9.66 -5.97 -6.43
CA SER A 55 10.87 -5.56 -7.15
C SER A 55 10.55 -4.90 -8.49
N SER A 56 9.66 -5.51 -9.28
CA SER A 56 9.25 -4.98 -10.58
C SER A 56 8.47 -3.68 -10.43
N LEU A 57 7.57 -3.62 -9.46
CA LEU A 57 6.76 -2.44 -9.20
C LEU A 57 7.61 -1.27 -8.72
N SER A 58 8.58 -1.53 -7.85
CA SER A 58 9.50 -0.50 -7.35
C SER A 58 10.25 0.17 -8.48
N GLU A 59 10.78 -0.61 -9.42
CA GLU A 59 11.50 -0.08 -10.59
C GLU A 59 10.58 0.72 -11.50
N ALA A 60 9.38 0.19 -11.78
CA ALA A 60 8.44 0.85 -12.67
C ALA A 60 7.93 2.17 -12.09
N VAL A 61 7.68 2.21 -10.81
CA VAL A 61 7.22 3.42 -10.11
C VAL A 61 8.30 4.50 -10.15
N ALA A 62 9.55 4.11 -9.97
CA ALA A 62 10.68 5.04 -10.06
C ALA A 62 10.78 5.69 -11.45
N GLU A 63 10.48 4.95 -12.51
CA GLU A 63 10.52 5.46 -13.86
C GLU A 63 9.51 6.58 -14.13
N VAL A 64 8.40 6.60 -13.40
CA VAL A 64 7.41 7.68 -13.52
C VAL A 64 7.59 8.76 -12.47
N GLY A 65 8.72 8.75 -11.77
CA GLY A 65 9.09 9.82 -10.85
C GLY A 65 8.49 9.69 -9.45
N ALA A 66 7.91 8.53 -9.11
CA ALA A 66 7.37 8.29 -7.78
C ALA A 66 8.32 7.42 -6.96
N LYS A 67 8.15 7.45 -5.65
CA LYS A 67 8.92 6.62 -4.71
C LYS A 67 8.06 5.44 -4.27
N TYR A 68 8.63 4.26 -4.29
CA TYR A 68 8.00 3.06 -3.75
C TYR A 68 8.35 2.90 -2.27
N LEU A 69 7.35 2.67 -1.44
CA LEU A 69 7.54 2.47 -0.01
C LEU A 69 6.77 1.21 0.42
N PHE A 70 7.50 0.16 0.79
CA PHE A 70 6.87 -1.06 1.27
C PHE A 70 6.45 -0.90 2.74
N MET A 71 5.17 -1.11 3.02
CA MET A 71 4.62 -1.06 4.37
C MET A 71 3.73 -2.28 4.67
N GLY A 72 3.99 -3.39 3.99
CA GLY A 72 3.22 -4.61 4.20
C GLY A 72 3.37 -5.21 5.58
N ASP A 73 4.51 -5.03 6.23
CA ASP A 73 4.73 -5.51 7.58
C ASP A 73 3.90 -4.75 8.61
N GLU A 74 3.69 -3.46 8.39
CA GLU A 74 2.93 -2.60 9.31
C GLU A 74 1.44 -2.58 8.96
N LEU A 75 1.09 -2.50 7.68
CA LEU A 75 -0.28 -2.26 7.24
C LEU A 75 -0.94 -3.47 6.59
N GLY A 76 -0.21 -4.55 6.36
CA GLY A 76 -0.74 -5.71 5.67
C GLY A 76 -1.79 -6.45 6.48
N GLY A 77 -2.73 -7.08 5.78
CA GLY A 77 -3.82 -7.81 6.39
C GLY A 77 -3.49 -9.26 6.74
N ARG A 78 -2.24 -9.69 6.60
CA ARG A 78 -1.81 -11.06 6.93
C ARG A 78 -0.54 -11.05 7.77
N PRO A 79 -0.67 -10.71 9.08
CA PRO A 79 0.48 -10.70 9.98
C PRO A 79 1.07 -12.09 10.18
N GLN A 80 2.34 -12.15 10.57
CA GLN A 80 3.03 -13.42 10.81
C GLN A 80 2.80 -13.97 12.21
N GLU A 81 2.44 -13.12 13.16
CA GLU A 81 2.27 -13.49 14.56
C GLU A 81 0.95 -14.22 14.79
N ASP A 82 1.01 -15.38 15.46
CA ASP A 82 -0.16 -16.22 15.72
C ASP A 82 -1.22 -15.52 16.57
N GLU A 83 -0.83 -14.55 17.41
CA GLU A 83 -1.76 -13.83 18.27
C GLU A 83 -2.84 -13.06 17.48
N PHE A 84 -2.62 -12.83 16.18
CA PHE A 84 -3.57 -12.12 15.33
C PHE A 84 -4.53 -13.04 14.58
N TYR A 85 -4.52 -14.32 14.89
CA TYR A 85 -5.39 -15.31 14.26
C TYR A 85 -6.24 -16.04 15.30
N ASP A 86 -7.45 -16.43 14.88
CA ASP A 86 -8.29 -17.31 15.67
C ASP A 86 -7.89 -18.78 15.46
N ASP A 87 -8.60 -19.69 16.12
CA ASP A 87 -8.31 -21.13 16.04
C ASP A 87 -8.54 -21.72 14.64
N GLU A 88 -9.30 -21.04 13.81
CA GLU A 88 -9.60 -21.45 12.45
C GLU A 88 -8.68 -20.80 11.41
N GLY A 89 -7.72 -19.99 11.84
CA GLY A 89 -6.78 -19.30 10.97
C GLY A 89 -7.29 -18.01 10.37
N HIS A 90 -8.39 -17.46 10.90
CA HIS A 90 -8.92 -16.17 10.44
C HIS A 90 -8.24 -15.02 11.16
N VAL A 91 -7.96 -13.94 10.43
CA VAL A 91 -7.31 -12.76 10.99
C VAL A 91 -8.25 -12.03 11.94
N LEU A 92 -7.76 -11.71 13.12
CA LEU A 92 -8.47 -10.92 14.12
C LEU A 92 -8.19 -9.44 13.86
N TYR A 93 -8.91 -8.83 12.94
CA TYR A 93 -8.65 -7.46 12.49
C TYR A 93 -8.76 -6.41 13.60
N SER A 94 -9.68 -6.60 14.54
CA SER A 94 -9.80 -5.68 15.66
C SER A 94 -8.55 -5.67 16.55
N ARG A 95 -7.93 -6.81 16.72
CA ARG A 95 -6.68 -6.94 17.48
C ARG A 95 -5.51 -6.40 16.67
N LEU A 96 -5.46 -6.71 15.38
CA LEU A 96 -4.41 -6.25 14.49
C LEU A 96 -4.39 -4.71 14.40
N SER A 97 -5.56 -4.09 14.29
CA SER A 97 -5.67 -2.63 14.19
C SER A 97 -5.24 -1.89 15.46
N GLN A 98 -5.15 -2.59 16.58
CA GLN A 98 -4.68 -2.03 17.85
C GLN A 98 -3.23 -2.38 18.15
N SER A 99 -2.57 -3.15 17.27
CA SER A 99 -1.17 -3.51 17.46
C SER A 99 -0.27 -2.28 17.35
N GLN A 100 0.81 -2.28 18.10
CA GLN A 100 1.77 -1.18 18.07
C GLN A 100 2.37 -1.01 16.68
N ASN A 101 2.69 -2.12 16.02
CA ASN A 101 3.27 -2.10 14.69
C ASN A 101 2.35 -1.41 13.68
N PHE A 102 1.06 -1.74 13.73
CA PHE A 102 0.07 -1.11 12.85
C PHE A 102 -0.07 0.38 13.15
N LEU A 103 -0.16 0.75 14.42
CA LEU A 103 -0.31 2.15 14.83
C LEU A 103 0.91 2.98 14.43
N GLU A 104 2.11 2.43 14.57
CA GLU A 104 3.34 3.09 14.11
C GLU A 104 3.35 3.23 12.59
N GLY A 105 2.84 2.22 11.87
CA GLY A 105 2.71 2.27 10.42
C GLY A 105 1.77 3.39 9.97
N ILE A 106 0.63 3.53 10.61
CA ILE A 106 -0.32 4.61 10.34
C ILE A 106 0.33 5.97 10.60
N GLN A 107 1.06 6.10 11.70
CA GLN A 107 1.75 7.35 12.01
C GLN A 107 2.80 7.71 10.96
N ARG A 108 3.55 6.72 10.50
CA ARG A 108 4.52 6.91 9.42
C ARG A 108 3.84 7.33 8.12
N LEU A 109 2.70 6.72 7.80
CA LEU A 109 1.91 7.08 6.62
C LEU A 109 1.46 8.54 6.71
N GLU A 110 0.98 8.98 7.87
CA GLU A 110 0.57 10.35 8.08
C GLU A 110 1.72 11.34 7.91
N GLU A 111 2.92 10.97 8.36
CA GLU A 111 4.11 11.79 8.17
C GLU A 111 4.45 11.98 6.70
N GLU A 112 4.37 10.91 5.90
CA GLU A 112 4.62 11.00 4.46
C GLU A 112 3.57 11.86 3.76
N MET A 113 2.33 11.84 4.23
CA MET A 113 1.25 12.63 3.66
C MET A 113 1.41 14.14 3.87
N LYS A 114 2.20 14.56 4.85
CA LYS A 114 2.37 15.98 5.16
C LYS A 114 3.06 16.75 4.05
N GLY A 115 3.93 16.10 3.31
CA GLY A 115 4.70 16.76 2.26
C GLY A 115 4.47 16.20 0.87
N HIS A 116 3.66 15.15 0.72
CA HIS A 116 3.56 14.42 -0.53
C HIS A 116 2.15 13.97 -0.83
N CYS A 117 1.88 13.74 -2.11
CA CYS A 117 0.68 13.08 -2.57
C CYS A 117 0.94 11.57 -2.56
N VAL A 118 0.19 10.82 -1.76
CA VAL A 118 0.43 9.41 -1.45
C VAL A 118 -0.72 8.53 -1.93
N ALA A 119 -0.38 7.38 -2.43
CA ALA A 119 -1.37 6.35 -2.78
C ALA A 119 -0.96 5.00 -2.23
#